data_22746c999125c9935494941eb7072dba
#
_entry.id   22746c999125c9935494941eb7072dba
#
_cell.length_a   1.000
_cell.length_b   1.000
_cell.length_c   1.000
_cell.angle_alpha   90.00
_cell.angle_beta   90.00
_cell.angle_gamma   90.00
#
_symmetry.space_group_name_H-M   'P 1'
#
loop_
_entity.id
_entity.type
_entity.pdbx_description
1 polymer ?
#
loop_
_entity_poly.entity_id
_entity_poly.type
_entity_poly.pdbx_seq_one_letter_code
_entity_poly.pdbx_strand_id
1 'polypeptide(L)'
;MKRLLAIVMLGVFARTAFAKGEMQDSILVHHIQEVVVTSRLISRETIPSQTLGGEELKKLNSLSVADALRYFSGLQLKDYGGVGGIKTVNIRSMGTNHLGIFYDGIELGNAQNGQIDLGQFSLDNVEEISLYNGQRSAIFQPASDFGNAGSVYIRTKAPRFMLGRRYNFSLKAKYGSSDTFRFSSLWEQKLSDHISSSLSTGVLTSSGRYKFRYRRVTEDNTVAYDTTAVRHNGD
;
A
#
# COMPACT_ATOMS: atom_id res chain seq x y z
N MET A 1 11.25 9.04 -37.31
CA MET A 1 10.90 9.77 -36.08
C MET A 1 11.30 9.01 -34.80
N LYS A 2 11.04 7.70 -34.65
CA LYS A 2 11.43 6.93 -33.43
C LYS A 2 12.96 6.91 -33.11
N ARG A 3 13.82 6.94 -34.13
CA ARG A 3 15.29 6.94 -33.94
C ARG A 3 15.83 8.31 -33.50
N LEU A 4 15.16 9.40 -33.84
CA LEU A 4 15.55 10.76 -33.44
C LEU A 4 15.25 11.02 -31.95
N LEU A 5 14.14 10.48 -31.45
CA LEU A 5 13.73 10.60 -30.05
C LEU A 5 14.71 9.88 -29.10
N ALA A 6 15.23 8.71 -29.53
CA ALA A 6 16.22 7.94 -28.76
C ALA A 6 17.56 8.68 -28.63
N ILE A 7 17.98 9.41 -29.67
CA ILE A 7 19.24 10.18 -29.66
C ILE A 7 19.13 11.42 -28.78
N VAL A 8 17.95 12.07 -28.74
CA VAL A 8 17.71 13.21 -27.85
C VAL A 8 17.69 12.78 -26.38
N MET A 9 17.08 11.62 -26.07
CA MET A 9 17.09 11.06 -24.71
C MET A 9 18.51 10.69 -24.25
N LEU A 10 19.33 10.13 -25.14
CA LEU A 10 20.72 9.76 -24.81
C LEU A 10 21.60 11.00 -24.61
N GLY A 11 21.34 12.09 -25.34
CA GLY A 11 22.10 13.36 -25.23
C GLY A 11 21.85 14.13 -23.93
N VAL A 12 20.68 13.98 -23.31
CA VAL A 12 20.35 14.62 -22.03
C VAL A 12 21.07 13.90 -20.87
N PHE A 13 21.26 12.59 -20.96
CA PHE A 13 22.00 11.82 -19.93
C PHE A 13 23.51 12.03 -19.97
N ALA A 14 24.09 12.42 -21.10
CA ALA A 14 25.54 12.55 -21.24
C ALA A 14 26.12 13.87 -20.70
N ARG A 15 25.31 14.87 -20.38
CA ARG A 15 25.80 16.17 -19.89
C ARG A 15 25.96 16.30 -18.37
N THR A 16 25.60 15.27 -17.59
CA THR A 16 25.72 15.32 -16.11
C THR A 16 26.97 14.66 -15.53
N ALA A 17 27.90 14.18 -16.37
CA ALA A 17 29.05 13.38 -15.92
C ALA A 17 30.37 14.15 -15.72
N PHE A 18 30.38 15.48 -15.78
CA PHE A 18 31.59 16.27 -15.47
C PHE A 18 31.34 17.24 -14.33
N ALA A 19 31.33 16.74 -13.10
CA ALA A 19 31.56 17.55 -11.92
C ALA A 19 32.94 17.23 -11.37
N LYS A 20 33.81 18.23 -11.46
CA LYS A 20 35.17 18.28 -10.99
C LYS A 20 35.22 18.08 -9.48
N GLY A 21 35.94 17.07 -9.00
CA GLY A 21 36.17 16.84 -7.57
C GLY A 21 37.12 17.88 -7.01
N GLU A 22 36.67 18.72 -6.12
CA GLU A 22 37.53 19.38 -5.13
C GLU A 22 37.60 18.50 -3.88
N MET A 23 38.79 18.05 -3.58
CA MET A 23 39.12 17.39 -2.32
C MET A 23 39.03 18.46 -1.23
N GLN A 24 37.98 18.40 -0.42
CA GLN A 24 37.87 19.18 0.79
C GLN A 24 37.95 18.23 1.97
N ASP A 25 38.96 18.46 2.81
CA ASP A 25 39.20 17.75 4.07
C ASP A 25 37.89 17.72 4.89
N SER A 26 37.32 16.53 5.01
CA SER A 26 36.07 16.38 5.75
C SER A 26 36.40 16.08 7.21
N ILE A 27 36.24 17.10 8.05
CA ILE A 27 35.97 16.89 9.46
C ILE A 27 34.69 16.03 9.52
N LEU A 28 34.81 14.83 10.06
CA LEU A 28 33.68 13.92 10.32
C LEU A 28 32.74 14.56 11.35
N VAL A 29 31.84 15.42 10.87
CA VAL A 29 30.73 15.89 11.67
C VAL A 29 29.72 14.75 11.74
N HIS A 30 29.71 14.04 12.84
CA HIS A 30 28.63 13.12 13.16
C HIS A 30 27.36 13.97 13.35
N HIS A 31 26.56 14.06 12.29
CA HIS A 31 25.20 14.55 12.45
C HIS A 31 24.43 13.53 13.29
N ILE A 32 24.25 13.85 14.55
CA ILE A 32 23.25 13.22 15.41
C ILE A 32 21.92 13.51 14.71
N GLN A 33 21.27 12.47 14.21
CA GLN A 33 19.92 12.60 13.66
C GLN A 33 19.06 13.19 14.77
N GLU A 34 18.54 14.39 14.53
CA GLU A 34 17.55 14.99 15.42
C GLU A 34 16.39 14.01 15.53
N VAL A 35 16.29 13.35 16.68
CA VAL A 35 15.15 12.53 17.04
C VAL A 35 14.03 13.51 17.33
N VAL A 36 13.25 13.84 16.33
CA VAL A 36 11.99 14.55 16.51
C VAL A 36 11.07 13.61 17.26
N VAL A 37 11.09 13.68 18.59
CA VAL A 37 10.08 13.06 19.44
C VAL A 37 8.79 13.87 19.23
N THR A 38 8.03 13.52 18.22
CA THR A 38 6.65 13.96 18.12
C THR A 38 5.91 13.26 19.25
N SER A 39 5.69 13.98 20.35
CA SER A 39 4.75 13.58 21.37
C SER A 39 3.39 13.43 20.70
N ARG A 40 2.98 12.18 20.43
CA ARG A 40 1.60 11.90 20.10
C ARG A 40 0.79 12.31 21.32
N LEU A 41 -0.09 13.29 21.17
CA LEU A 41 -1.19 13.45 22.09
C LEU A 41 -1.83 12.08 22.22
N ILE A 42 -1.71 11.49 23.42
CA ILE A 42 -2.36 10.23 23.77
C ILE A 42 -3.86 10.57 23.77
N SER A 43 -4.47 10.48 22.60
CA SER A 43 -5.92 10.37 22.52
C SER A 43 -6.27 9.16 23.37
N ARG A 44 -7.07 9.33 24.39
CA ARG A 44 -7.59 8.22 25.19
C ARG A 44 -8.50 7.42 24.29
N GLU A 45 -7.91 6.50 23.56
CA GLU A 45 -8.65 5.53 22.79
C GLU A 45 -9.32 4.59 23.77
N THR A 46 -10.63 4.55 23.75
CA THR A 46 -11.46 3.74 24.66
C THR A 46 -11.32 2.25 24.34
N ILE A 47 -10.83 1.91 23.15
CA ILE A 47 -10.72 0.54 22.64
C ILE A 47 -9.32 0.32 22.08
N PRO A 48 -8.64 -0.78 22.45
CA PRO A 48 -7.32 -1.09 21.90
C PRO A 48 -7.39 -1.21 20.39
N SER A 49 -6.54 -0.46 19.71
CA SER A 49 -6.35 -0.55 18.27
C SER A 49 -5.19 -1.48 17.92
N GLN A 50 -5.28 -2.12 16.78
CA GLN A 50 -4.16 -2.79 16.15
C GLN A 50 -3.59 -1.84 15.10
N THR A 51 -2.29 -1.67 15.08
CA THR A 51 -1.63 -0.74 14.16
C THR A 51 -0.46 -1.44 13.47
N LEU A 52 -0.34 -1.21 12.18
CA LEU A 52 0.76 -1.68 11.36
C LEU A 52 1.33 -0.50 10.59
N GLY A 53 2.57 -0.16 10.85
CA GLY A 53 3.19 1.03 10.23
C GLY A 53 4.70 0.96 10.17
N GLY A 54 5.30 1.97 9.55
CA GLY A 54 6.75 2.14 9.51
C GLY A 54 7.51 0.95 8.94
N GLU A 55 8.49 0.45 9.68
CA GLU A 55 9.34 -0.68 9.27
C GLU A 55 8.60 -2.02 9.22
N GLU A 56 7.59 -2.22 10.05
CA GLU A 56 6.78 -3.45 10.03
C GLU A 56 6.02 -3.58 8.71
N LEU A 57 5.40 -2.49 8.27
CA LEU A 57 4.68 -2.44 7.01
C LEU A 57 5.62 -2.70 5.81
N LYS A 58 6.84 -2.18 5.86
CA LYS A 58 7.85 -2.42 4.82
C LYS A 58 8.29 -3.89 4.75
N LYS A 59 8.45 -4.55 5.91
CA LYS A 59 8.88 -5.95 6.01
C LYS A 59 7.86 -6.94 5.44
N LEU A 60 6.57 -6.59 5.41
CA LEU A 60 5.54 -7.48 4.89
C LEU A 60 5.68 -7.76 3.39
N ASN A 61 6.38 -6.91 2.65
CA ASN A 61 6.53 -7.00 1.20
C ASN A 61 5.20 -7.25 0.43
N SER A 62 4.10 -6.83 1.02
CA SER A 62 2.77 -6.97 0.45
C SER A 62 2.59 -6.01 -0.74
N LEU A 63 1.73 -6.38 -1.69
CA LEU A 63 1.46 -5.58 -2.87
C LEU A 63 0.35 -4.55 -2.64
N SER A 64 -0.63 -4.90 -1.84
CA SER A 64 -1.82 -4.07 -1.61
C SER A 64 -2.15 -3.91 -0.13
N VAL A 65 -2.98 -2.94 0.18
CA VAL A 65 -3.56 -2.75 1.53
C VAL A 65 -4.32 -4.01 1.97
N ALA A 66 -5.07 -4.64 1.05
CA ALA A 66 -5.78 -5.88 1.34
C ALA A 66 -4.84 -6.99 1.85
N ASP A 67 -3.66 -7.13 1.25
CA ASP A 67 -2.69 -8.15 1.65
C ASP A 67 -2.10 -7.84 3.04
N ALA A 68 -1.91 -6.56 3.38
CA ALA A 68 -1.45 -6.15 4.71
C ALA A 68 -2.50 -6.41 5.79
N LEU A 69 -3.78 -6.27 5.47
CA LEU A 69 -4.87 -6.49 6.43
C LEU A 69 -5.02 -7.95 6.87
N ARG A 70 -4.39 -8.91 6.20
CA ARG A 70 -4.31 -10.31 6.65
C ARG A 70 -3.62 -10.47 8.00
N TYR A 71 -2.76 -9.53 8.36
CA TYR A 71 -1.99 -9.59 9.61
C TYR A 71 -2.74 -9.01 10.82
N PHE A 72 -3.93 -8.47 10.59
CA PHE A 72 -4.79 -7.98 11.67
C PHE A 72 -5.69 -9.08 12.21
N SER A 73 -5.72 -9.23 13.53
CA SER A 73 -6.60 -10.18 14.19
C SER A 73 -8.06 -9.78 14.03
N GLY A 74 -8.91 -10.75 13.71
CA GLY A 74 -10.35 -10.54 13.53
C GLY A 74 -10.75 -10.06 12.12
N LEU A 75 -9.79 -9.85 11.22
CA LEU A 75 -10.07 -9.58 9.81
C LEU A 75 -9.88 -10.85 8.96
N GLN A 76 -10.76 -11.00 7.99
CA GLN A 76 -10.69 -12.07 6.98
C GLN A 76 -10.66 -11.43 5.59
N LEU A 77 -9.61 -11.71 4.85
CA LEU A 77 -9.51 -11.31 3.45
C LEU A 77 -10.26 -12.32 2.58
N LYS A 78 -11.16 -11.81 1.74
CA LYS A 78 -11.77 -12.53 0.63
C LYS A 78 -11.13 -12.07 -0.67
N ASP A 79 -10.49 -13.00 -1.35
CA ASP A 79 -9.79 -12.76 -2.63
C ASP A 79 -10.55 -13.49 -3.73
N TYR A 80 -11.08 -12.73 -4.69
CA TYR A 80 -11.92 -13.22 -5.77
C TYR A 80 -11.18 -13.39 -7.10
N GLY A 81 -9.87 -13.51 -7.06
CA GLY A 81 -9.16 -13.75 -8.32
C GLY A 81 -7.65 -13.51 -8.29
N GLY A 82 -7.04 -13.35 -7.14
CA GLY A 82 -5.59 -13.16 -7.04
C GLY A 82 -5.16 -11.75 -7.48
N VAL A 83 -4.13 -11.67 -8.31
CA VAL A 83 -3.63 -10.38 -8.84
C VAL A 83 -4.63 -9.86 -9.87
N GLY A 84 -5.16 -8.65 -9.65
CA GLY A 84 -6.20 -8.03 -10.48
C GLY A 84 -7.63 -8.40 -10.08
N GLY A 85 -7.83 -9.40 -9.21
CA GLY A 85 -9.14 -9.74 -8.65
C GLY A 85 -9.56 -8.80 -7.52
N ILE A 86 -10.87 -8.74 -7.27
CA ILE A 86 -11.44 -7.97 -6.18
C ILE A 86 -11.01 -8.57 -4.85
N LYS A 87 -10.52 -7.74 -3.94
CA LYS A 87 -10.14 -8.12 -2.59
C LYS A 87 -10.94 -7.32 -1.57
N THR A 88 -11.83 -8.00 -0.88
CA THR A 88 -12.64 -7.41 0.19
C THR A 88 -12.23 -7.93 1.55
N VAL A 89 -12.52 -7.19 2.59
CA VAL A 89 -12.20 -7.56 3.97
C VAL A 89 -13.48 -7.63 4.78
N ASN A 90 -13.57 -8.68 5.59
CA ASN A 90 -14.67 -8.96 6.49
C ASN A 90 -14.17 -8.89 7.92
N ILE A 91 -14.92 -8.28 8.82
CA ILE A 91 -14.61 -8.24 10.24
C ILE A 91 -15.46 -9.25 11.00
N ARG A 92 -14.81 -10.15 11.79
CA ARG A 92 -15.47 -11.11 12.69
C ARG A 92 -16.65 -11.86 12.06
N SER A 93 -16.55 -12.18 10.78
CA SER A 93 -17.61 -12.83 9.99
C SER A 93 -18.94 -12.06 9.86
N MET A 94 -18.97 -10.76 10.20
CA MET A 94 -20.18 -9.93 10.11
C MET A 94 -20.49 -9.46 8.68
N GLY A 95 -19.59 -9.68 7.73
CA GLY A 95 -19.73 -9.23 6.35
C GLY A 95 -18.84 -8.03 6.01
N THR A 96 -18.70 -7.78 4.72
CA THR A 96 -17.85 -6.70 4.19
C THR A 96 -18.47 -5.31 4.34
N ASN A 97 -19.79 -5.23 4.49
CA ASN A 97 -20.54 -3.97 4.56
C ASN A 97 -20.53 -3.35 5.97
N HIS A 98 -20.01 -4.05 6.96
CA HIS A 98 -19.96 -3.60 8.35
C HIS A 98 -18.58 -3.10 8.78
N LEU A 99 -17.65 -2.99 7.84
CA LEU A 99 -16.31 -2.46 8.06
C LEU A 99 -16.17 -1.08 7.40
N GLY A 100 -15.98 -0.05 8.20
CA GLY A 100 -15.66 1.29 7.72
C GLY A 100 -14.21 1.35 7.22
N ILE A 101 -13.98 1.91 6.04
CA ILE A 101 -12.65 2.11 5.48
C ILE A 101 -12.42 3.60 5.28
N PHE A 102 -11.41 4.13 5.94
CA PHE A 102 -11.07 5.55 5.88
C PHE A 102 -9.66 5.72 5.30
N TYR A 103 -9.55 6.52 4.25
CA TYR A 103 -8.29 6.85 3.59
C TYR A 103 -7.99 8.33 3.82
N ASP A 104 -6.95 8.63 4.58
CA ASP A 104 -6.61 9.98 5.05
C ASP A 104 -7.81 10.73 5.69
N GLY A 105 -8.66 9.98 6.40
CA GLY A 105 -9.83 10.52 7.08
C GLY A 105 -11.10 10.62 6.23
N ILE A 106 -11.02 10.31 4.94
CA ILE A 106 -12.17 10.26 4.04
C ILE A 106 -12.69 8.83 4.00
N GLU A 107 -13.98 8.66 4.27
CA GLU A 107 -14.63 7.36 4.16
C GLU A 107 -14.70 6.91 2.70
N LEU A 108 -14.17 5.72 2.43
CA LEU A 108 -14.32 5.08 1.14
C LEU A 108 -15.65 4.35 1.11
N GLY A 109 -16.42 4.57 0.08
CA GLY A 109 -17.70 3.93 -0.14
C GLY A 109 -17.85 3.50 -1.59
N ASN A 110 -18.60 2.42 -1.81
CA ASN A 110 -19.08 2.03 -3.12
C ASN A 110 -20.61 2.18 -3.12
N ALA A 111 -21.11 3.15 -3.87
CA ALA A 111 -22.53 3.46 -3.94
C ALA A 111 -23.39 2.31 -4.51
N GLN A 112 -22.76 1.36 -5.23
CA GLN A 112 -23.47 0.28 -5.89
C GLN A 112 -23.77 -0.90 -4.97
N ASN A 113 -22.77 -1.36 -4.18
CA ASN A 113 -22.90 -2.57 -3.37
C ASN A 113 -22.25 -2.46 -1.98
N GLY A 114 -21.74 -1.29 -1.60
CA GLY A 114 -21.07 -1.05 -0.32
C GLY A 114 -19.73 -1.73 -0.14
N GLN A 115 -19.27 -2.54 -1.11
CA GLN A 115 -18.02 -3.28 -1.00
C GLN A 115 -16.86 -2.49 -1.63
N ILE A 116 -15.76 -2.40 -0.92
CA ILE A 116 -14.57 -1.70 -1.34
C ILE A 116 -13.51 -2.72 -1.74
N ASP A 117 -12.99 -2.58 -2.96
CA ASP A 117 -11.83 -3.34 -3.40
C ASP A 117 -10.54 -2.74 -2.84
N LEU A 118 -10.02 -3.37 -1.78
CA LEU A 118 -8.77 -2.96 -1.15
C LEU A 118 -7.53 -3.48 -1.89
N GLY A 119 -7.70 -4.31 -2.90
CA GLY A 119 -6.62 -4.79 -3.77
C GLY A 119 -6.00 -3.70 -4.63
N GLN A 120 -6.78 -2.69 -5.00
CA GLN A 120 -6.32 -1.57 -5.82
C GLN A 120 -5.46 -0.54 -5.06
N PHE A 121 -5.54 -0.50 -3.72
CA PHE A 121 -4.76 0.44 -2.93
C PHE A 121 -3.35 -0.08 -2.68
N SER A 122 -2.36 0.66 -3.20
CA SER A 122 -0.95 0.34 -3.03
C SER A 122 -0.46 0.63 -1.62
N LEU A 123 0.39 -0.25 -1.08
CA LEU A 123 1.13 0.01 0.16
C LEU A 123 2.31 0.97 0.00
N ASP A 124 2.72 1.29 -1.22
CA ASP A 124 3.96 2.06 -1.44
C ASP A 124 3.91 3.47 -0.86
N ASN A 125 2.72 4.07 -0.82
CA ASN A 125 2.48 5.40 -0.24
C ASN A 125 1.81 5.36 1.13
N VAL A 126 1.59 4.20 1.72
CA VAL A 126 0.97 4.07 3.04
C VAL A 126 2.03 4.20 4.14
N GLU A 127 1.76 5.02 5.14
CA GLU A 127 2.57 5.18 6.35
C GLU A 127 2.11 4.24 7.46
N GLU A 128 0.78 4.15 7.64
CA GLU A 128 0.17 3.39 8.74
C GLU A 128 -1.21 2.88 8.36
N ILE A 129 -1.52 1.68 8.82
CA ILE A 129 -2.87 1.12 8.79
C ILE A 129 -3.26 0.81 10.23
N SER A 130 -4.39 1.32 10.68
CA SER A 130 -4.90 1.11 12.04
C SER A 130 -6.29 0.48 11.98
N LEU A 131 -6.52 -0.58 12.77
CA LEU A 131 -7.81 -1.24 12.92
C LEU A 131 -8.38 -0.91 14.30
N TYR A 132 -9.59 -0.42 14.32
CA TYR A 132 -10.40 -0.21 15.52
C TYR A 132 -11.54 -1.22 15.54
N ASN A 133 -11.63 -1.96 16.63
CA ASN A 133 -12.70 -2.94 16.87
C ASN A 133 -13.89 -2.27 17.58
N GLY A 134 -14.65 -1.46 16.88
CA GLY A 134 -15.70 -0.60 17.40
C GLY A 134 -15.33 0.89 17.27
N GLN A 135 -15.83 1.71 18.17
CA GLN A 135 -15.61 3.16 18.12
C GLN A 135 -14.15 3.54 18.42
N ARG A 136 -13.58 4.37 17.56
CA ARG A 136 -12.24 4.93 17.73
C ARG A 136 -12.19 5.95 18.86
N SER A 137 -13.20 6.80 18.93
CA SER A 137 -13.30 7.88 19.90
C SER A 137 -14.75 8.29 20.09
N ALA A 138 -15.13 8.75 21.28
CA ALA A 138 -16.44 9.27 21.53
C ALA A 138 -16.71 10.63 20.83
N ILE A 139 -15.65 11.34 20.42
CA ILE A 139 -15.75 12.75 19.98
C ILE A 139 -15.05 12.98 18.62
N PHE A 140 -13.96 12.26 18.33
CA PHE A 140 -13.09 12.54 17.19
C PHE A 140 -13.21 11.50 16.07
N GLN A 141 -14.42 11.06 15.75
CA GLN A 141 -14.64 10.17 14.61
C GLN A 141 -15.83 10.68 13.78
N PRO A 142 -15.87 10.39 12.46
CA PRO A 142 -17.02 10.72 11.62
C PRO A 142 -18.29 10.06 12.13
N ALA A 143 -19.45 10.73 11.93
CA ALA A 143 -20.74 10.20 12.36
C ALA A 143 -21.08 8.83 11.73
N SER A 144 -20.67 8.61 10.49
CA SER A 144 -20.84 7.35 9.76
C SER A 144 -20.10 6.18 10.42
N ASP A 145 -18.98 6.45 11.09
CA ASP A 145 -18.16 5.43 11.73
C ASP A 145 -18.82 4.79 12.96
N PHE A 146 -19.77 5.47 13.59
CA PHE A 146 -20.52 4.92 14.74
C PHE A 146 -21.41 3.74 14.37
N GLY A 147 -21.77 3.60 13.08
CA GLY A 147 -22.56 2.48 12.57
C GLY A 147 -21.75 1.23 12.20
N ASN A 148 -20.43 1.33 12.20
CA ASN A 148 -19.57 0.23 11.77
C ASN A 148 -19.24 -0.72 12.93
N ALA A 149 -19.10 -2.02 12.61
CA ALA A 149 -18.64 -3.03 13.56
C ALA A 149 -17.14 -2.91 13.88
N GLY A 150 -16.43 -2.23 13.02
CA GLY A 150 -15.04 -1.84 13.16
C GLY A 150 -14.62 -0.96 12.00
N SER A 151 -13.46 -0.33 12.13
CA SER A 151 -13.00 0.67 11.18
C SER A 151 -11.51 0.53 10.91
N VAL A 152 -11.15 0.58 9.64
CA VAL A 152 -9.76 0.61 9.17
C VAL A 152 -9.43 2.02 8.72
N TYR A 153 -8.41 2.60 9.33
CA TYR A 153 -7.86 3.89 8.95
C TYR A 153 -6.52 3.69 8.24
N ILE A 154 -6.44 4.15 7.00
CA ILE A 154 -5.26 4.12 6.17
C ILE A 154 -4.73 5.54 6.10
N ARG A 155 -3.50 5.74 6.55
CA ARG A 155 -2.82 7.02 6.49
C ARG A 155 -1.68 6.97 5.50
N THR A 156 -1.62 7.93 4.58
CA THR A 156 -0.53 8.06 3.62
C THR A 156 0.67 8.76 4.23
N LYS A 157 1.83 8.59 3.57
CA LYS A 157 3.08 9.23 3.98
C LYS A 157 2.98 10.73 3.77
N ALA A 158 3.26 11.48 4.82
CA ALA A 158 3.49 12.90 4.71
C ALA A 158 4.91 13.15 4.16
N PRO A 159 5.08 14.05 3.16
CA PRO A 159 6.39 14.40 2.65
C PRO A 159 7.30 14.96 3.75
N ARG A 160 8.50 14.40 3.89
CA ARG A 160 9.50 14.85 4.86
C ARG A 160 10.77 15.22 4.11
N PHE A 161 11.23 16.47 4.26
CA PHE A 161 12.39 16.99 3.56
C PHE A 161 13.56 17.18 4.53
N MET A 162 14.74 16.74 4.11
CA MET A 162 15.97 17.10 4.81
C MET A 162 16.29 18.57 4.62
N LEU A 163 17.05 19.17 5.55
CA LEU A 163 17.53 20.55 5.45
C LEU A 163 18.19 20.81 4.08
N GLY A 164 17.73 21.85 3.40
CA GLY A 164 18.24 22.23 2.08
C GLY A 164 17.70 21.44 0.88
N ARG A 165 16.96 20.35 1.09
CA ARG A 165 16.32 19.61 -0.01
C ARG A 165 14.89 20.06 -0.22
N ARG A 166 14.54 20.30 -1.49
CA ARG A 166 13.17 20.65 -1.90
C ARG A 166 12.46 19.54 -2.64
N TYR A 167 13.18 18.48 -3.01
CA TYR A 167 12.64 17.36 -3.78
C TYR A 167 13.07 16.05 -3.18
N ASN A 168 12.15 15.11 -3.10
CA ASN A 168 12.44 13.69 -2.87
C ASN A 168 11.91 12.89 -4.05
N PHE A 169 12.64 11.85 -4.40
CA PHE A 169 12.25 10.93 -5.44
C PHE A 169 12.56 9.50 -5.03
N SER A 170 11.57 8.62 -5.15
CA SER A 170 11.70 7.21 -4.81
C SER A 170 11.16 6.35 -5.94
N LEU A 171 11.92 5.37 -6.35
CA LEU A 171 11.51 4.34 -7.31
C LEU A 171 11.56 2.99 -6.62
N LYS A 172 10.55 2.16 -6.91
CA LYS A 172 10.49 0.78 -6.44
C LYS A 172 10.09 -0.12 -7.60
N ALA A 173 10.79 -1.24 -7.75
CA ALA A 173 10.44 -2.31 -8.65
C ALA A 173 10.34 -3.60 -7.86
N LYS A 174 9.25 -4.34 -8.04
CA LYS A 174 9.03 -5.66 -7.42
C LYS A 174 8.70 -6.66 -8.52
N TYR A 175 9.28 -7.84 -8.42
CA TYR A 175 8.96 -8.97 -9.28
C TYR A 175 8.49 -10.13 -8.42
N GLY A 176 7.46 -10.83 -8.85
CA GLY A 176 6.84 -11.90 -8.07
C GLY A 176 6.39 -13.09 -8.93
N SER A 177 5.72 -14.03 -8.28
CA SER A 177 5.13 -15.19 -8.94
C SER A 177 4.09 -14.77 -9.97
N SER A 178 3.75 -15.69 -10.90
CA SER A 178 2.80 -15.46 -12.00
C SER A 178 3.19 -14.28 -12.90
N ASP A 179 4.49 -14.10 -13.12
CA ASP A 179 5.07 -13.00 -13.90
C ASP A 179 4.56 -11.62 -13.44
N THR A 180 4.31 -11.50 -12.14
CA THR A 180 3.83 -10.25 -11.56
C THR A 180 4.98 -9.27 -11.48
N PHE A 181 4.84 -8.16 -12.18
CA PHE A 181 5.78 -7.05 -12.13
C PHE A 181 5.06 -5.80 -11.64
N ARG A 182 5.63 -5.15 -10.64
CA ARG A 182 5.14 -3.89 -10.12
C ARG A 182 6.25 -2.86 -10.15
N PHE A 183 5.95 -1.73 -10.75
CA PHE A 183 6.79 -0.54 -10.72
C PHE A 183 6.02 0.60 -10.06
N SER A 184 6.63 1.30 -9.12
CA SER A 184 6.03 2.47 -8.48
C SER A 184 7.06 3.59 -8.34
N SER A 185 6.59 4.82 -8.49
CA SER A 185 7.38 6.02 -8.26
C SER A 185 6.64 6.98 -7.34
N LEU A 186 7.38 7.64 -6.48
CA LEU A 186 6.89 8.69 -5.60
C LEU A 186 7.78 9.93 -5.81
N TRP A 187 7.16 11.02 -6.19
CA TRP A 187 7.78 12.33 -6.26
C TRP A 187 7.17 13.22 -5.19
N GLU A 188 8.01 13.85 -4.41
CA GLU A 188 7.60 14.82 -3.40
C GLU A 188 8.32 16.12 -3.63
N GLN A 189 7.60 17.23 -3.49
CA GLN A 189 8.12 18.58 -3.70
C GLN A 189 7.68 19.51 -2.57
N LYS A 190 8.63 20.25 -2.01
CA LYS A 190 8.38 21.36 -1.09
C LYS A 190 8.19 22.63 -1.91
N LEU A 191 6.97 23.15 -1.98
CA LEU A 191 6.63 24.38 -2.68
C LEU A 191 6.94 25.61 -1.83
N SER A 192 6.60 25.55 -0.54
CA SER A 192 6.91 26.57 0.47
C SER A 192 7.14 25.90 1.83
N ASP A 193 7.41 26.68 2.88
CA ASP A 193 7.58 26.13 4.23
C ASP A 193 6.29 25.52 4.81
N HIS A 194 5.14 25.89 4.25
CA HIS A 194 3.83 25.41 4.71
C HIS A 194 3.12 24.50 3.69
N ILE A 195 3.65 24.43 2.45
CA ILE A 195 2.99 23.70 1.35
C ILE A 195 3.96 22.71 0.74
N SER A 196 3.56 21.47 0.70
CA SER A 196 4.24 20.40 -0.04
C SER A 196 3.25 19.66 -0.93
N SER A 197 3.76 19.08 -2.00
CA SER A 197 2.98 18.20 -2.87
C SER A 197 3.65 16.86 -3.03
N SER A 198 2.86 15.80 -3.22
CA SER A 198 3.33 14.46 -3.52
C SER A 198 2.54 13.90 -4.70
N LEU A 199 3.25 13.20 -5.59
CA LEU A 199 2.67 12.46 -6.69
C LEU A 199 3.17 11.01 -6.62
N SER A 200 2.24 10.09 -6.43
CA SER A 200 2.50 8.66 -6.43
C SER A 200 1.91 8.04 -7.69
N THR A 201 2.73 7.30 -8.44
CA THR A 201 2.28 6.55 -9.61
C THR A 201 2.74 5.11 -9.53
N GLY A 202 1.97 4.20 -10.10
CA GLY A 202 2.32 2.79 -10.08
C GLY A 202 1.69 2.04 -11.26
N VAL A 203 2.42 1.04 -11.75
CA VAL A 203 1.96 0.10 -12.75
C VAL A 203 2.13 -1.31 -12.19
N LEU A 204 1.10 -2.12 -12.31
CA LEU A 204 1.10 -3.52 -11.94
C LEU A 204 0.72 -4.33 -13.18
N THR A 205 1.55 -5.29 -13.54
CA THR A 205 1.27 -6.27 -14.60
C THR A 205 1.42 -7.67 -14.04
N SER A 206 0.60 -8.60 -14.51
CA SER A 206 0.68 -10.01 -14.11
C SER A 206 0.12 -10.87 -15.23
N SER A 207 0.68 -12.06 -15.41
CA SER A 207 0.11 -13.05 -16.35
C SER A 207 -1.16 -13.69 -15.80
N GLY A 208 -1.46 -13.49 -14.51
CA GLY A 208 -2.62 -14.11 -13.86
C GLY A 208 -2.64 -15.63 -13.87
N ARG A 209 -1.55 -16.27 -14.30
CA ARG A 209 -1.47 -17.72 -14.40
C ARG A 209 -1.17 -18.35 -13.06
N TYR A 210 -2.03 -19.24 -12.59
CA TYR A 210 -1.75 -20.05 -11.42
C TYR A 210 -2.19 -21.49 -11.60
N LYS A 211 -1.44 -22.40 -11.00
CA LYS A 211 -1.74 -23.83 -10.98
C LYS A 211 -2.59 -24.13 -9.76
N PHE A 212 -3.65 -24.87 -9.96
CA PHE A 212 -4.46 -25.36 -8.84
C PHE A 212 -4.74 -26.85 -9.03
N ARG A 213 -4.86 -27.54 -7.91
CA ARG A 213 -5.23 -28.94 -7.89
C ARG A 213 -6.74 -29.04 -7.95
N TYR A 214 -7.23 -29.78 -8.94
CA TYR A 214 -8.64 -30.05 -9.11
C TYR A 214 -8.91 -31.51 -8.83
N ARG A 215 -9.69 -31.77 -7.79
CA ARG A 215 -10.08 -33.12 -7.37
C ARG A 215 -11.60 -33.24 -7.47
N ARG A 216 -12.07 -34.20 -8.21
CA ARG A 216 -13.48 -34.57 -8.27
C ARG A 216 -13.69 -35.87 -7.54
N VAL A 217 -14.65 -35.89 -6.66
CA VAL A 217 -15.07 -37.06 -5.89
C VAL A 217 -16.43 -37.48 -6.41
N THR A 218 -16.62 -38.77 -6.62
CA THR A 218 -17.90 -39.37 -7.04
C THR A 218 -18.81 -39.45 -5.80
N GLU A 219 -20.12 -39.71 -5.99
CA GLU A 219 -21.09 -39.84 -4.92
C GLU A 219 -20.71 -40.95 -3.91
N ASP A 220 -20.03 -41.98 -4.38
CA ASP A 220 -19.49 -43.08 -3.56
C ASP A 220 -18.21 -42.75 -2.79
N ASN A 221 -17.86 -41.43 -2.71
CA ASN A 221 -16.65 -40.90 -2.07
C ASN A 221 -15.34 -41.44 -2.66
N THR A 222 -15.37 -42.01 -3.86
CA THR A 222 -14.19 -42.44 -4.60
C THR A 222 -13.64 -41.26 -5.43
N VAL A 223 -12.31 -41.20 -5.58
CA VAL A 223 -11.66 -40.15 -6.39
C VAL A 223 -11.84 -40.47 -7.85
N ALA A 224 -12.71 -39.74 -8.54
CA ALA A 224 -12.90 -39.87 -9.98
C ALA A 224 -11.68 -39.41 -10.78
N TYR A 225 -11.12 -38.26 -10.41
CA TYR A 225 -9.85 -37.79 -10.92
C TYR A 225 -9.23 -36.74 -10.01
N ASP A 226 -7.91 -36.64 -10.05
CA ASP A 226 -7.11 -35.69 -9.33
C ASP A 226 -6.02 -35.17 -10.29
N THR A 227 -6.12 -33.94 -10.71
CA THR A 227 -5.22 -33.36 -11.70
C THR A 227 -4.88 -31.90 -11.36
N THR A 228 -3.80 -31.44 -11.94
CA THR A 228 -3.42 -30.03 -11.84
C THR A 228 -3.89 -29.29 -13.08
N ALA A 229 -4.72 -28.28 -12.89
CA ALA A 229 -5.15 -27.37 -13.95
C ALA A 229 -4.45 -26.00 -13.81
N VAL A 230 -4.39 -25.28 -14.91
CA VAL A 230 -3.89 -23.90 -14.95
C VAL A 230 -5.09 -23.00 -15.20
N ARG A 231 -5.27 -22.01 -14.37
CA ARG A 231 -6.26 -20.96 -14.58
C ARG A 231 -5.56 -19.65 -14.91
N HIS A 232 -6.20 -18.87 -15.77
CA HIS A 232 -5.83 -17.51 -16.09
C HIS A 232 -6.81 -16.57 -15.42
N ASN A 233 -6.34 -15.66 -14.60
CA ASN A 233 -7.11 -14.56 -14.08
C ASN A 233 -6.60 -13.29 -14.74
N GLY A 234 -7.47 -12.57 -15.44
CA GLY A 234 -7.10 -11.31 -16.06
C GLY A 234 -7.36 -11.21 -17.56
N ASP A 235 -8.15 -12.11 -18.12
CA ASP A 235 -8.76 -11.95 -19.44
C ASP A 235 -10.16 -11.35 -19.31
#